data_1f8a9a1b3a92f7c917a3e9777fadfa9f
#
_entry.id   1f8a9a1b3a92f7c917a3e9777fadfa9f
#
_cell.length_a   1.000
_cell.length_b   1.000
_cell.length_c   1.000
_cell.angle_alpha   90.00
_cell.angle_beta   90.00
_cell.angle_gamma   90.00
#
_symmetry.space_group_name_H-M   'P 1'
#
loop_
_entity.id
_entity.type
_entity.pdbx_description
1 polymer ?
#
loop_
_entity_poly.entity_id
_entity_poly.type
_entity_poly.pdbx_seq_one_letter_code
_entity_poly.pdbx_strand_id
1 'polypeptide(L)'
;DAARHGAEMFTEITVRHITNSPDGTWRVHATPTSGKGGDMVLEAAIVVLAAGTLGSTEILLRSREKGLPVSDRLGQRFSANGDIIAFGYGAKSIVNSVGVGYPPRIEGLEIGASVTGQLEFRDAQYLDHELTIQEGAVPSAVAPSLPVMFLPNGRLLGALQSLVSGVYK
;
A
#
# COMPACT_ATOMS: atom_id res chain seq x y z
N ASP A 1 13.93 -3.91 -17.41
CA ASP A 1 14.64 -5.18 -17.68
C ASP A 1 13.74 -6.25 -18.32
N ALA A 2 12.48 -6.46 -17.87
CA ALA A 2 11.60 -7.51 -18.41
C ALA A 2 11.43 -7.42 -19.95
N ALA A 3 11.17 -6.23 -20.47
CA ALA A 3 11.01 -6.02 -21.92
C ALA A 3 12.26 -6.39 -22.72
N ARG A 4 13.47 -6.19 -22.16
CA ARG A 4 14.74 -6.59 -22.80
C ARG A 4 14.89 -8.11 -22.90
N HIS A 5 14.16 -8.85 -22.06
CA HIS A 5 14.12 -10.31 -22.05
C HIS A 5 12.89 -10.87 -22.77
N GLY A 6 12.24 -10.07 -23.62
CA GLY A 6 11.14 -10.52 -24.48
C GLY A 6 9.76 -10.49 -23.81
N ALA A 7 9.62 -9.86 -22.64
CA ALA A 7 8.29 -9.69 -22.04
C ALA A 7 7.48 -8.64 -22.82
N GLU A 8 6.26 -8.99 -23.17
CA GLU A 8 5.29 -8.05 -23.72
C GLU A 8 4.49 -7.40 -22.60
N MET A 9 4.33 -6.07 -22.68
CA MET A 9 3.61 -5.28 -21.67
C MET A 9 2.40 -4.62 -22.31
N PHE A 10 1.22 -4.96 -21.81
CA PHE A 10 -0.04 -4.37 -22.23
C PHE A 10 -0.50 -3.37 -21.17
N THR A 11 -0.55 -2.08 -21.51
CA THR A 11 -1.05 -1.01 -20.66
C THR A 11 -2.51 -0.70 -21.00
N GLU A 12 -3.21 -0.02 -20.08
CA GLU A 12 -4.62 0.35 -20.25
C GLU A 12 -5.55 -0.83 -20.51
N ILE A 13 -5.21 -2.00 -19.98
CA ILE A 13 -5.98 -3.22 -20.06
C ILE A 13 -6.42 -3.63 -18.64
N THR A 14 -7.70 -3.89 -18.49
CA THR A 14 -8.30 -4.38 -17.25
C THR A 14 -8.61 -5.86 -17.37
N VAL A 15 -7.95 -6.70 -16.58
CA VAL A 15 -8.28 -8.12 -16.46
C VAL A 15 -9.62 -8.27 -15.71
N ARG A 16 -10.55 -8.99 -16.30
CA ARG A 16 -11.88 -9.21 -15.74
C ARG A 16 -11.96 -10.51 -14.95
N HIS A 17 -11.58 -11.60 -15.56
CA HIS A 17 -11.58 -12.94 -14.95
C HIS A 17 -10.62 -13.86 -15.71
N ILE A 18 -10.36 -15.01 -15.13
CA ILE A 18 -9.60 -16.08 -15.76
C ILE A 18 -10.46 -17.36 -15.81
N THR A 19 -10.21 -18.18 -16.81
CA THR A 19 -10.82 -19.52 -16.94
C THR A 19 -9.74 -20.53 -17.26
N ASN A 20 -9.98 -21.79 -16.90
CA ASN A 20 -9.11 -22.89 -17.25
C ASN A 20 -9.87 -23.83 -18.21
N SER A 21 -9.21 -24.21 -19.29
CA SER A 21 -9.73 -25.16 -20.25
C SER A 21 -9.41 -26.60 -19.84
N PRO A 22 -10.16 -27.61 -20.34
CA PRO A 22 -9.92 -29.02 -19.99
C PRO A 22 -8.52 -29.52 -20.36
N ASP A 23 -7.87 -28.91 -21.32
CA ASP A 23 -6.48 -29.19 -21.75
C ASP A 23 -5.42 -28.56 -20.84
N GLY A 24 -5.83 -27.85 -19.79
CA GLY A 24 -4.96 -27.16 -18.85
C GLY A 24 -4.54 -25.75 -19.28
N THR A 25 -4.97 -25.27 -20.43
CA THR A 25 -4.66 -23.91 -20.90
C THR A 25 -5.50 -22.87 -20.12
N TRP A 26 -4.83 -21.85 -19.62
CA TRP A 26 -5.46 -20.71 -18.98
C TRP A 26 -5.87 -19.65 -20.01
N ARG A 27 -7.03 -19.06 -19.80
CA ARG A 27 -7.51 -17.90 -20.57
C ARG A 27 -7.70 -16.71 -19.66
N VAL A 28 -7.04 -15.60 -19.99
CA VAL A 28 -7.16 -14.34 -19.30
C VAL A 28 -8.09 -13.44 -20.10
N HIS A 29 -9.26 -13.16 -19.57
CA HIS A 29 -10.28 -12.31 -20.20
C HIS A 29 -10.07 -10.87 -19.74
N ALA A 30 -9.88 -9.97 -20.67
CA ALA A 30 -9.53 -8.59 -20.42
C ALA A 30 -10.29 -7.64 -21.35
N THR A 31 -10.40 -6.39 -20.93
CA THR A 31 -11.03 -5.31 -21.71
C THR A 31 -10.17 -4.05 -21.64
N PRO A 32 -10.20 -3.18 -22.65
CA PRO A 32 -9.60 -1.87 -22.54
C PRO A 32 -10.18 -1.08 -21.36
N THR A 33 -9.33 -0.44 -20.56
CA THR A 33 -9.75 0.35 -19.39
C THR A 33 -10.62 1.53 -19.79
N SER A 34 -10.42 2.08 -20.98
CA SER A 34 -11.24 3.15 -21.54
C SER A 34 -12.68 2.75 -21.85
N GLY A 35 -12.99 1.45 -21.86
CA GLY A 35 -14.28 0.90 -22.27
C GLY A 35 -14.53 0.96 -23.78
N LYS A 36 -13.56 1.46 -24.56
CA LYS A 36 -13.64 1.52 -26.02
C LYS A 36 -12.74 0.44 -26.62
N GLY A 37 -13.31 -0.44 -27.42
CA GLY A 37 -12.61 -1.56 -28.05
C GLY A 37 -13.30 -2.89 -27.75
N GLY A 38 -12.80 -3.96 -28.36
CA GLY A 38 -13.30 -5.32 -28.16
C GLY A 38 -12.69 -6.01 -26.93
N ASP A 39 -13.34 -7.05 -26.47
CA ASP A 39 -12.81 -7.95 -25.47
C ASP A 39 -11.56 -8.65 -26.00
N MET A 40 -10.62 -8.89 -25.12
CA MET A 40 -9.35 -9.57 -25.40
C MET A 40 -9.29 -10.85 -24.57
N VAL A 41 -8.80 -11.92 -25.20
CA VAL A 41 -8.50 -13.17 -24.51
C VAL A 41 -7.04 -13.53 -24.80
N LEU A 42 -6.27 -13.71 -23.73
CA LEU A 42 -4.89 -14.19 -23.83
C LEU A 42 -4.82 -15.61 -23.30
N GLU A 43 -4.11 -16.49 -24.01
CA GLU A 43 -3.91 -17.87 -23.61
C GLU A 43 -2.49 -18.05 -23.04
N ALA A 44 -2.39 -18.81 -21.95
CA ALA A 44 -1.11 -19.11 -21.30
C ALA A 44 -1.14 -20.45 -20.58
N ALA A 45 0.03 -21.10 -20.51
CA ALA A 45 0.19 -22.31 -19.71
C ALA A 45 0.19 -22.00 -18.18
N ILE A 46 0.65 -20.80 -17.80
CA ILE A 46 0.74 -20.36 -16.40
C ILE A 46 0.23 -18.92 -16.32
N VAL A 47 -0.58 -18.64 -15.32
CA VAL A 47 -1.04 -17.28 -14.99
C VAL A 47 -0.61 -16.92 -13.57
N VAL A 48 0.05 -15.79 -13.41
CA VAL A 48 0.42 -15.23 -12.10
C VAL A 48 -0.46 -14.02 -11.82
N LEU A 49 -1.29 -14.09 -10.78
CA LEU A 49 -2.12 -12.99 -10.34
C LEU A 49 -1.32 -12.09 -9.39
N ALA A 50 -0.92 -10.93 -9.88
CA ALA A 50 -0.14 -9.94 -9.14
C ALA A 50 -0.86 -8.58 -9.06
N ALA A 51 -2.21 -8.59 -9.00
CA ALA A 51 -3.05 -7.40 -8.98
C ALA A 51 -3.28 -6.82 -7.57
N GLY A 52 -2.40 -7.14 -6.63
CA GLY A 52 -2.54 -6.76 -5.22
C GLY A 52 -3.63 -7.57 -4.50
N THR A 53 -3.77 -7.33 -3.20
CA THR A 53 -4.68 -8.10 -2.33
C THR A 53 -6.14 -8.02 -2.79
N LEU A 54 -6.62 -6.83 -3.10
CA LEU A 54 -8.00 -6.63 -3.54
C LEU A 54 -8.20 -7.09 -4.97
N GLY A 55 -7.35 -6.64 -5.90
CA GLY A 55 -7.52 -6.93 -7.33
C GLY A 55 -7.41 -8.41 -7.66
N SER A 56 -6.45 -9.13 -7.09
CA SER A 56 -6.31 -10.58 -7.32
C SER A 56 -7.51 -11.34 -6.77
N THR A 57 -8.00 -10.97 -5.59
CA THR A 57 -9.20 -11.57 -4.99
C THR A 57 -10.44 -11.29 -5.84
N GLU A 58 -10.60 -10.07 -6.32
CA GLU A 58 -11.72 -9.68 -7.17
C GLU A 58 -11.74 -10.44 -8.50
N ILE A 59 -10.57 -10.60 -9.15
CA ILE A 59 -10.44 -11.40 -10.37
C ILE A 59 -10.87 -12.84 -10.10
N LEU A 60 -10.42 -13.44 -9.01
CA LEU A 60 -10.78 -14.82 -8.67
C LEU A 60 -12.27 -14.98 -8.32
N LEU A 61 -12.88 -14.01 -7.62
CA LEU A 61 -14.32 -14.02 -7.34
C LEU A 61 -15.14 -14.00 -8.63
N ARG A 62 -14.78 -13.12 -9.58
CA ARG A 62 -15.41 -13.10 -10.90
C ARG A 62 -15.17 -14.38 -11.70
N SER A 63 -13.99 -14.98 -11.57
CA SER A 63 -13.66 -16.25 -12.21
C SER A 63 -14.48 -17.40 -11.65
N ARG A 64 -14.76 -17.40 -10.35
CA ARG A 64 -15.67 -18.37 -9.71
C ARG A 64 -17.07 -18.33 -10.30
N GLU A 65 -17.60 -17.13 -10.57
CA GLU A 65 -18.90 -16.95 -11.25
C GLU A 65 -18.89 -17.50 -12.69
N LYS A 66 -17.70 -17.64 -13.28
CA LYS A 66 -17.48 -18.25 -14.60
C LYS A 66 -17.10 -19.73 -14.56
N GLY A 67 -17.22 -20.34 -13.37
CA GLY A 67 -17.03 -21.79 -13.21
C GLY A 67 -15.62 -22.20 -12.78
N LEU A 68 -14.71 -21.27 -12.47
CA LEU A 68 -13.42 -21.64 -11.91
C LEU A 68 -13.61 -22.22 -10.51
N PRO A 69 -13.15 -23.47 -10.24
CA PRO A 69 -13.31 -24.08 -8.93
C PRO A 69 -12.32 -23.45 -7.93
N VAL A 70 -12.84 -22.54 -7.12
CA VAL A 70 -12.10 -21.92 -6.02
C VAL A 70 -12.89 -22.09 -4.71
N SER A 71 -12.16 -22.09 -3.59
CA SER A 71 -12.74 -22.26 -2.27
C SER A 71 -13.73 -21.16 -1.91
N ASP A 72 -14.80 -21.50 -1.16
CA ASP A 72 -15.73 -20.54 -0.57
C ASP A 72 -15.08 -19.62 0.48
N ARG A 73 -13.86 -19.96 0.90
CA ARG A 73 -13.06 -19.12 1.80
C ARG A 73 -12.44 -17.91 1.10
N LEU A 74 -12.44 -17.89 -0.24
CA LEU A 74 -11.90 -16.78 -1.02
C LEU A 74 -12.61 -15.46 -0.66
N GLY A 75 -11.83 -14.45 -0.33
CA GLY A 75 -12.32 -13.13 0.09
C GLY A 75 -12.80 -13.06 1.54
N GLN A 76 -12.76 -14.17 2.31
CA GLN A 76 -13.05 -14.15 3.74
C GLN A 76 -11.80 -13.77 4.54
N ARG A 77 -12.03 -13.19 5.75
CA ARG A 77 -10.98 -12.81 6.68
C ARG A 77 -9.98 -11.81 6.09
N PHE A 78 -10.49 -10.82 5.37
CA PHE A 78 -9.67 -9.69 4.95
C PHE A 78 -9.06 -9.02 6.19
N SER A 79 -7.76 -8.77 6.13
CA SER A 79 -7.03 -8.04 7.16
C SER A 79 -6.28 -6.88 6.53
N ALA A 80 -6.28 -5.73 7.19
CA ALA A 80 -5.50 -4.54 6.83
C ALA A 80 -4.17 -4.49 7.62
N ASN A 81 -3.55 -5.63 7.90
CA ASN A 81 -2.33 -5.83 8.69
C ASN A 81 -2.42 -5.42 10.17
N GLY A 82 -3.45 -4.69 10.59
CA GLY A 82 -3.57 -4.16 11.94
C GLY A 82 -2.60 -3.01 12.24
N ASP A 83 -2.15 -2.30 11.20
CA ASP A 83 -1.22 -1.19 11.33
C ASP A 83 -1.83 -0.05 12.16
N ILE A 84 -1.04 0.44 13.11
CA ILE A 84 -1.39 1.58 13.97
C ILE A 84 -0.37 2.68 13.72
N ILE A 85 -0.84 3.88 13.36
CA ILE A 85 0.01 5.05 13.23
C ILE A 85 -0.06 5.84 14.53
N ALA A 86 1.08 6.11 15.14
CA ALA A 86 1.19 6.89 16.35
C ALA A 86 2.16 8.07 16.14
N PHE A 87 1.94 9.14 16.88
CA PHE A 87 2.77 10.34 16.81
C PHE A 87 3.25 10.73 18.22
N GLY A 88 4.56 10.95 18.35
CA GLY A 88 5.16 11.48 19.57
C GLY A 88 5.26 13.00 19.53
N TYR A 89 4.86 13.67 20.61
CA TYR A 89 4.92 15.12 20.73
C TYR A 89 5.91 15.55 21.81
N GLY A 90 6.48 16.74 21.64
CA GLY A 90 7.27 17.40 22.68
C GLY A 90 8.60 16.70 22.99
N ALA A 91 9.20 16.04 22.01
CA ALA A 91 10.54 15.50 22.15
C ALA A 91 11.51 16.60 22.53
N LYS A 92 12.44 16.32 23.48
CA LYS A 92 13.48 17.28 23.90
C LYS A 92 14.52 17.53 22.82
N SER A 93 14.71 16.56 21.92
CA SER A 93 15.61 16.66 20.77
C SER A 93 14.81 16.93 19.51
N ILE A 94 15.41 17.64 18.56
CA ILE A 94 14.83 17.85 17.24
C ILE A 94 14.92 16.53 16.48
N VAL A 95 13.79 16.07 15.95
CA VAL A 95 13.67 14.85 15.14
C VAL A 95 13.35 15.24 13.71
N ASN A 96 14.15 14.75 12.76
CA ASN A 96 13.96 14.95 11.35
C ASN A 96 12.94 13.91 10.82
N SER A 97 11.65 14.18 10.97
CA SER A 97 10.57 13.22 10.60
C SER A 97 9.76 13.63 9.38
N VAL A 98 10.19 14.65 8.65
CA VAL A 98 9.53 15.10 7.42
C VAL A 98 10.32 14.60 6.20
N GLY A 99 9.65 13.95 5.27
CA GLY A 99 10.24 13.19 4.17
C GLY A 99 10.98 14.01 3.11
N VAL A 100 11.38 13.33 2.05
CA VAL A 100 12.17 13.85 0.95
C VAL A 100 11.58 15.15 0.36
N GLY A 101 12.45 16.12 0.07
CA GLY A 101 12.08 17.42 -0.48
C GLY A 101 11.82 18.50 0.56
N TYR A 102 11.91 18.18 1.86
CA TYR A 102 11.85 19.14 2.93
C TYR A 102 13.27 19.38 3.47
N PRO A 103 13.72 20.60 3.65
CA PRO A 103 15.09 20.83 4.12
C PRO A 103 15.27 20.19 5.49
N PRO A 104 16.31 19.37 5.71
CA PRO A 104 16.59 18.78 7.01
C PRO A 104 16.88 19.89 8.01
N ARG A 105 16.32 19.77 9.22
CA ARG A 105 16.59 20.73 10.31
C ARG A 105 17.93 20.47 10.99
N ILE A 106 18.46 19.29 10.82
CA ILE A 106 19.76 18.87 11.32
C ILE A 106 20.64 18.66 10.11
N GLU A 107 21.69 19.47 10.00
CA GLU A 107 22.64 19.38 8.89
C GLU A 107 23.32 18.00 8.90
N GLY A 108 23.40 17.36 7.73
CA GLY A 108 23.96 16.03 7.57
C GLY A 108 23.03 14.87 7.91
N LEU A 109 21.81 15.14 8.38
CA LEU A 109 20.76 14.14 8.57
C LEU A 109 19.68 14.32 7.50
N GLU A 110 19.93 13.77 6.34
CA GLU A 110 18.91 13.69 5.28
C GLU A 110 17.93 12.56 5.59
N ILE A 111 16.63 12.85 5.43
CA ILE A 111 15.62 11.83 5.54
C ILE A 111 15.66 10.99 4.26
N GLY A 112 16.02 9.73 4.39
CA GLY A 112 16.05 8.76 3.31
C GLY A 112 14.70 8.08 3.06
N ALA A 113 14.69 6.76 3.08
CA ALA A 113 13.48 5.95 3.01
C ALA A 113 12.54 6.23 4.20
N SER A 114 11.25 5.95 4.03
CA SER A 114 10.24 6.19 5.06
C SER A 114 10.44 5.38 6.35
N VAL A 115 11.19 4.30 6.28
CA VAL A 115 11.54 3.46 7.43
C VAL A 115 13.05 3.31 7.45
N THR A 116 13.72 3.86 8.47
CA THR A 116 15.17 3.78 8.65
C THR A 116 15.56 3.01 9.91
N GLY A 117 14.61 2.78 10.81
CA GLY A 117 14.78 1.97 12.01
C GLY A 117 13.55 1.18 12.36
N GLN A 118 13.76 0.01 12.96
CA GLN A 118 12.65 -0.79 13.48
C GLN A 118 13.03 -1.47 14.79
N LEU A 119 12.03 -1.67 15.65
CA LEU A 119 12.10 -2.46 16.87
C LEU A 119 11.17 -3.65 16.70
N GLU A 120 11.68 -4.85 16.87
CA GLU A 120 10.90 -6.08 16.81
C GLU A 120 10.79 -6.69 18.21
N PHE A 121 9.57 -6.90 18.65
CA PHE A 121 9.26 -7.67 19.84
C PHE A 121 8.70 -9.02 19.38
N ARG A 122 9.44 -10.08 19.63
CA ARG A 122 9.06 -11.44 19.24
C ARG A 122 8.81 -12.28 20.47
N ASP A 123 7.69 -12.98 20.48
CA ASP A 123 7.34 -13.98 21.48
C ASP A 123 7.29 -15.37 20.83
N ALA A 124 8.22 -16.25 21.18
CA ALA A 124 8.28 -17.61 20.62
C ALA A 124 7.08 -18.50 21.03
N GLN A 125 6.32 -18.10 22.04
CA GLN A 125 5.18 -18.88 22.55
C GLN A 125 3.84 -18.36 22.04
N TYR A 126 3.72 -17.04 21.80
CA TYR A 126 2.46 -16.39 21.44
C TYR A 126 2.66 -15.42 20.28
N LEU A 127 2.32 -15.85 19.07
CA LEU A 127 2.44 -15.05 17.86
C LEU A 127 1.62 -13.75 17.89
N ASP A 128 0.52 -13.73 18.65
CA ASP A 128 -0.33 -12.56 18.86
C ASP A 128 0.24 -11.54 19.84
N HIS A 129 1.37 -11.85 20.49
CA HIS A 129 2.14 -10.91 21.29
C HIS A 129 3.29 -10.25 20.53
N GLU A 130 3.46 -10.58 19.25
CA GLU A 130 4.50 -9.99 18.45
C GLU A 130 4.11 -8.57 18.00
N LEU A 131 5.07 -7.66 18.09
CA LEU A 131 4.91 -6.26 17.70
C LEU A 131 6.16 -5.78 16.98
N THR A 132 5.98 -5.15 15.83
CA THR A 132 7.03 -4.42 15.15
C THR A 132 6.71 -2.92 15.19
N ILE A 133 7.61 -2.13 15.76
CA ILE A 133 7.52 -0.67 15.71
C ILE A 133 8.52 -0.18 14.68
N GLN A 134 8.03 0.56 13.70
CA GLN A 134 8.85 1.18 12.67
C GLN A 134 8.72 2.69 12.75
N GLU A 135 9.83 3.40 12.61
CA GLU A 135 9.75 4.84 12.43
C GLU A 135 9.19 5.17 11.05
N GLY A 136 8.47 6.26 10.95
CA GLY A 136 7.93 6.74 9.70
C GLY A 136 8.28 8.19 9.45
N ALA A 137 8.65 8.52 8.20
CA ALA A 137 8.81 9.90 7.78
C ALA A 137 7.53 10.36 7.05
N VAL A 138 7.05 11.54 7.40
CA VAL A 138 5.89 12.14 6.74
C VAL A 138 6.32 12.74 5.40
N PRO A 139 5.64 12.45 4.29
CA PRO A 139 5.92 13.09 3.02
C PRO A 139 5.81 14.62 3.12
N SER A 140 6.78 15.34 2.53
CA SER A 140 6.80 16.81 2.56
C SER A 140 5.52 17.46 2.07
N ALA A 141 4.85 16.85 1.09
CA ALA A 141 3.59 17.35 0.53
C ALA A 141 2.44 17.42 1.54
N VAL A 142 2.41 16.53 2.55
CA VAL A 142 1.37 16.50 3.58
C VAL A 142 1.80 17.12 4.91
N ALA A 143 3.08 17.43 5.07
CA ALA A 143 3.62 18.01 6.30
C ALA A 143 2.89 19.28 6.77
N PRO A 144 2.49 20.24 5.89
CA PRO A 144 1.76 21.43 6.30
C PRO A 144 0.37 21.14 6.89
N SER A 145 -0.23 19.99 6.55
CA SER A 145 -1.55 19.59 7.07
C SER A 145 -1.50 18.91 8.44
N LEU A 146 -0.33 18.42 8.86
CA LEU A 146 -0.19 17.69 10.13
C LEU A 146 -0.70 18.46 11.36
N PRO A 147 -0.38 19.75 11.55
CA PRO A 147 -0.88 20.49 12.70
C PRO A 147 -2.40 20.53 12.77
N VAL A 148 -3.07 20.54 11.63
CA VAL A 148 -4.55 20.55 11.54
C VAL A 148 -5.13 19.16 11.81
N MET A 149 -4.47 18.10 11.33
CA MET A 149 -4.93 16.71 11.50
C MET A 149 -4.82 16.24 12.95
N PHE A 150 -3.85 16.76 13.71
CA PHE A 150 -3.58 16.33 15.09
C PHE A 150 -3.98 17.35 16.15
N LEU A 151 -5.03 18.11 15.88
CA LEU A 151 -5.59 19.04 16.84
C LEU A 151 -6.11 18.36 18.11
N PRO A 152 -5.51 18.61 19.28
CA PRO A 152 -6.10 18.14 20.51
C PRO A 152 -7.45 18.84 20.73
N ASN A 153 -8.53 18.07 20.83
CA ASN A 153 -9.87 18.53 21.21
C ASN A 153 -10.54 19.61 20.32
N GLY A 154 -10.18 19.72 19.03
CA GLY A 154 -10.88 20.62 18.09
C GLY A 154 -10.84 22.10 18.46
N ARG A 155 -9.94 22.55 19.33
CA ARG A 155 -9.81 23.95 19.72
C ARG A 155 -8.97 24.70 18.69
N LEU A 156 -9.58 25.60 17.98
CA LEU A 156 -8.97 26.43 16.92
C LEU A 156 -7.68 27.16 17.39
N LEU A 157 -7.63 27.57 18.63
CA LEU A 157 -6.46 28.23 19.25
C LEU A 157 -5.27 27.29 19.42
N GLY A 158 -5.52 26.02 19.80
CA GLY A 158 -4.47 24.99 19.86
C GLY A 158 -3.93 24.66 18.47
N ALA A 159 -4.77 24.75 17.43
CA ALA A 159 -4.41 24.58 16.04
C ALA A 159 -3.45 25.66 15.58
N LEU A 160 -3.80 26.91 15.79
CA LEU A 160 -2.97 28.02 15.41
C LEU A 160 -1.62 28.01 16.15
N GLN A 161 -1.62 27.62 17.42
CA GLN A 161 -0.41 27.53 18.23
C GLN A 161 0.48 26.36 17.78
N SER A 162 -0.09 25.22 17.37
CA SER A 162 0.67 24.09 16.81
C SER A 162 1.11 24.37 15.38
N LEU A 163 0.36 25.12 14.58
CA LEU A 163 0.79 25.62 13.27
C LEU A 163 2.04 26.50 13.40
N VAL A 164 2.00 27.47 14.29
CA VAL A 164 3.12 28.37 14.52
C VAL A 164 4.32 27.63 15.13
N SER A 165 4.11 26.78 16.12
CA SER A 165 5.19 26.01 16.74
C SER A 165 5.70 24.87 15.86
N GLY A 166 4.88 24.29 15.01
CA GLY A 166 5.26 23.21 14.10
C GLY A 166 6.03 23.69 12.87
N VAL A 167 5.83 24.95 12.46
CA VAL A 167 6.55 25.57 11.35
C VAL A 167 7.93 26.11 11.80
N TYR A 168 8.09 26.44 13.10
CA TYR A 168 9.32 27.06 13.63
C TYR A 168 10.12 26.18 14.62
N LYS A 169 9.72 24.96 14.85
CA LYS A 169 10.48 23.93 15.55
C LYS A 169 10.64 22.71 14.67
#